data_74f8003104715f0046c4adfc5e30e717
#
_entry.id   74f8003104715f0046c4adfc5e30e717
#
_cell.length_a   1.000
_cell.length_b   1.000
_cell.length_c   1.000
_cell.angle_alpha   90.00
_cell.angle_beta   90.00
_cell.angle_gamma   90.00
#
_symmetry.space_group_name_H-M   'P 1'
#
loop_
_entity.id
_entity.type
_entity.pdbx_description
1 polymer ?
#
loop_
_entity_poly.entity_id
_entity_poly.type
_entity_poly.pdbx_seq_one_letter_code
_entity_poly.pdbx_strand_id
1 'polypeptide(L)'
;MSGPTLADIADQAGVSQATVSRVLNDKPGVSGSTRQCVLTALDVLGYQRPTHLKPVSTGLVGLIVPELTNPVFASHAQAVETLLAREGYATAVCTQAPGGMREDDYIRVLRSCQVAGIIVISGSHADTTADISTYHELIAVGLPLALINGYSPSIAVPQIS
;
A
#
# COMPACT_ATOMS: atom_id res chain seq x y z
N MET A 1 -7.11 4.03 27.25
CA MET A 1 -8.04 4.97 26.59
C MET A 1 -8.98 4.13 25.75
N SER A 2 -10.28 4.19 26.00
CA SER A 2 -11.29 3.42 25.25
C SER A 2 -11.42 4.03 23.85
N GLY A 3 -11.40 3.21 22.82
CA GLY A 3 -11.60 3.68 21.44
C GLY A 3 -13.01 4.27 21.23
N PRO A 4 -13.25 4.98 20.12
CA PRO A 4 -14.54 5.57 19.81
C PRO A 4 -15.64 4.50 19.75
N THR A 5 -16.82 4.84 20.28
CA THR A 5 -17.99 3.96 20.32
C THR A 5 -18.91 4.18 19.12
N LEU A 6 -19.90 3.29 18.91
CA LEU A 6 -20.94 3.50 17.89
C LEU A 6 -21.75 4.77 18.14
N ALA A 7 -21.90 5.17 19.41
CA ALA A 7 -22.58 6.42 19.79
C ALA A 7 -21.79 7.64 19.29
N ASP A 8 -20.48 7.66 19.54
CA ASP A 8 -19.61 8.77 19.11
C ASP A 8 -19.63 8.93 17.58
N ILE A 9 -19.64 7.82 16.85
CA ILE A 9 -19.71 7.82 15.38
C ILE A 9 -21.08 8.33 14.91
N ALA A 10 -22.15 7.93 15.57
CA ALA A 10 -23.51 8.34 15.25
C ALA A 10 -23.71 9.86 15.46
N ASP A 11 -23.21 10.38 16.56
CA ASP A 11 -23.24 11.82 16.89
C ASP A 11 -22.40 12.62 15.89
N GLN A 12 -21.18 12.18 15.57
CA GLN A 12 -20.29 12.84 14.59
C GLN A 12 -20.89 12.84 13.17
N ALA A 13 -21.57 11.76 12.78
CA ALA A 13 -22.18 11.63 11.45
C ALA A 13 -23.58 12.22 11.35
N GLY A 14 -24.21 12.64 12.47
CA GLY A 14 -25.58 13.15 12.52
C GLY A 14 -26.63 12.10 12.17
N VAL A 15 -26.42 10.84 12.54
CA VAL A 15 -27.31 9.71 12.22
C VAL A 15 -27.57 8.81 13.46
N SER A 16 -28.51 7.88 13.36
CA SER A 16 -28.74 6.92 14.45
C SER A 16 -27.64 5.84 14.50
N GLN A 17 -27.40 5.27 15.70
CA GLN A 17 -26.50 4.12 15.87
C GLN A 17 -26.91 2.92 14.99
N ALA A 18 -28.20 2.73 14.75
CA ALA A 18 -28.71 1.69 13.85
C ALA A 18 -28.25 1.95 12.41
N THR A 19 -28.19 3.21 11.97
CA THR A 19 -27.67 3.60 10.66
C THR A 19 -26.17 3.33 10.57
N VAL A 20 -25.39 3.71 11.59
CA VAL A 20 -23.96 3.39 11.68
C VAL A 20 -23.74 1.88 11.59
N SER A 21 -24.47 1.09 12.39
CA SER A 21 -24.38 -0.37 12.35
C SER A 21 -24.71 -0.96 10.97
N ARG A 22 -25.70 -0.41 10.26
CA ARG A 22 -26.03 -0.84 8.89
C ARG A 22 -24.89 -0.55 7.92
N VAL A 23 -24.26 0.64 8.01
CA VAL A 23 -23.11 0.99 7.19
C VAL A 23 -21.91 0.10 7.51
N LEU A 24 -21.61 -0.13 8.79
CA LEU A 24 -20.50 -0.99 9.23
C LEU A 24 -20.66 -2.45 8.81
N ASN A 25 -21.89 -2.93 8.63
CA ASN A 25 -22.19 -4.31 8.21
C ASN A 25 -22.64 -4.42 6.75
N ASP A 26 -22.42 -3.37 5.96
CA ASP A 26 -22.78 -3.29 4.52
C ASP A 26 -24.23 -3.69 4.21
N LYS A 27 -25.17 -3.38 5.13
CA LYS A 27 -26.60 -3.69 4.94
C LYS A 27 -27.28 -2.66 4.03
N PRO A 28 -28.23 -3.09 3.19
CA PRO A 28 -28.99 -2.20 2.32
C PRO A 28 -29.89 -1.24 3.11
N GLY A 29 -30.36 -0.18 2.44
CA GLY A 29 -31.31 0.78 3.03
C GLY A 29 -30.66 2.02 3.65
N VAL A 30 -29.41 2.31 3.29
CA VAL A 30 -28.72 3.58 3.62
C VAL A 30 -28.37 4.29 2.31
N SER A 31 -28.71 5.60 2.23
CA SER A 31 -28.37 6.40 1.05
C SER A 31 -26.86 6.55 0.90
N GLY A 32 -26.37 6.79 -0.34
CA GLY A 32 -24.95 7.01 -0.60
C GLY A 32 -24.39 8.19 0.18
N SER A 33 -25.16 9.28 0.30
CA SER A 33 -24.76 10.47 1.08
C SER A 33 -24.64 10.17 2.58
N THR A 34 -25.60 9.46 3.14
CA THR A 34 -25.58 9.04 4.55
C THR A 34 -24.41 8.08 4.81
N ARG A 35 -24.15 7.14 3.89
CA ARG A 35 -22.97 6.24 3.97
C ARG A 35 -21.68 7.04 3.99
N GLN A 36 -21.55 8.05 3.14
CA GLN A 36 -20.35 8.89 3.09
C GLN A 36 -20.16 9.69 4.38
N CYS A 37 -21.23 10.24 4.98
CA CYS A 37 -21.15 10.94 6.27
C CYS A 37 -20.62 10.02 7.39
N VAL A 38 -21.13 8.77 7.45
CA VAL A 38 -20.64 7.78 8.43
C VAL A 38 -19.17 7.43 8.19
N LEU A 39 -18.76 7.20 6.94
CA LEU A 39 -17.36 6.89 6.60
C LEU A 39 -16.41 8.04 6.97
N THR A 40 -16.81 9.28 6.74
CA THR A 40 -16.04 10.47 7.15
C THR A 40 -15.94 10.56 8.69
N ALA A 41 -17.03 10.29 9.41
CA ALA A 41 -17.02 10.30 10.88
C ALA A 41 -16.07 9.21 11.45
N LEU A 42 -16.00 8.04 10.84
CA LEU A 42 -15.04 6.99 11.21
C LEU A 42 -13.60 7.46 11.08
N ASP A 43 -13.27 8.16 9.99
CA ASP A 43 -11.92 8.67 9.75
C ASP A 43 -11.56 9.79 10.75
N VAL A 44 -12.47 10.73 10.98
CA VAL A 44 -12.26 11.85 11.93
C VAL A 44 -12.02 11.33 13.35
N LEU A 45 -12.73 10.28 13.75
CA LEU A 45 -12.60 9.67 15.08
C LEU A 45 -11.46 8.65 15.18
N GLY A 46 -10.73 8.39 14.09
CA GLY A 46 -9.67 7.38 14.05
C GLY A 46 -10.16 5.94 14.25
N TYR A 47 -11.45 5.70 13.93
CA TYR A 47 -12.01 4.35 14.01
C TYR A 47 -11.52 3.50 12.85
N GLN A 48 -10.94 2.33 13.13
CA GLN A 48 -10.49 1.42 12.06
C GLN A 48 -11.70 0.90 11.28
N ARG A 49 -11.80 1.31 10.01
CA ARG A 49 -12.85 0.81 9.12
C ARG A 49 -12.75 -0.71 8.97
N PRO A 50 -13.86 -1.45 9.07
CA PRO A 50 -13.90 -2.85 8.64
C PRO A 50 -13.37 -2.99 7.21
N THR A 51 -12.67 -4.08 6.92
CA THR A 51 -11.96 -4.29 5.65
C THR A 51 -12.86 -4.13 4.41
N HIS A 52 -14.12 -4.54 4.49
CA HIS A 52 -15.09 -4.40 3.40
C HIS A 52 -15.61 -2.97 3.17
N LEU A 53 -15.35 -2.04 4.09
CA LEU A 53 -15.68 -0.61 3.96
C LEU A 53 -14.47 0.25 3.59
N LYS A 54 -13.30 -0.35 3.48
CA LYS A 54 -12.14 0.35 2.91
C LYS A 54 -12.40 0.56 1.41
N PRO A 55 -12.00 1.72 0.85
CA PRO A 55 -12.05 1.88 -0.60
C PRO A 55 -11.32 0.72 -1.27
N VAL A 56 -11.88 0.22 -2.38
CA VAL A 56 -11.45 -1.02 -3.08
C VAL A 56 -9.99 -0.96 -3.54
N SER A 57 -9.30 0.11 -3.42
CA SER A 57 -7.86 0.32 -3.52
C SER A 57 -7.58 1.81 -3.69
N THR A 58 -6.69 2.35 -2.89
CA THR A 58 -6.16 3.70 -3.07
C THR A 58 -5.21 3.73 -4.28
N GLY A 59 -4.74 2.58 -4.72
CA GLY A 59 -3.82 2.38 -5.83
C GLY A 59 -3.11 1.04 -5.74
N LEU A 60 -2.33 0.73 -6.79
CA LEU A 60 -1.46 -0.44 -6.85
C LEU A 60 -0.02 -0.01 -6.50
N VAL A 61 0.64 -0.74 -5.62
CA VAL A 61 2.08 -0.59 -5.34
C VAL A 61 2.82 -1.80 -5.85
N GLY A 62 3.88 -1.58 -6.62
CA GLY A 62 4.79 -2.64 -7.05
C GLY A 62 5.77 -3.01 -5.93
N LEU A 63 5.89 -4.28 -5.62
CA LEU A 63 6.88 -4.80 -4.68
C LEU A 63 7.79 -5.79 -5.41
N ILE A 64 9.04 -5.39 -5.61
CA ILE A 64 10.04 -6.22 -6.29
C ILE A 64 10.92 -6.88 -5.23
N VAL A 65 11.02 -8.20 -5.27
CA VAL A 65 11.83 -9.01 -4.35
C VAL A 65 12.70 -9.98 -5.14
N PRO A 66 13.89 -10.39 -4.62
CA PRO A 66 14.77 -11.32 -5.35
C PRO A 66 14.09 -12.67 -5.60
N GLU A 67 13.49 -13.25 -4.57
CA GLU A 67 12.85 -14.57 -4.63
C GLU A 67 11.91 -14.78 -3.43
N LEU A 68 10.98 -15.71 -3.54
CA LEU A 68 10.07 -16.08 -2.44
C LEU A 68 10.43 -17.44 -1.81
N THR A 69 11.40 -18.15 -2.36
CA THR A 69 11.92 -19.42 -1.80
C THR A 69 12.75 -19.17 -0.55
N ASN A 70 13.39 -18.01 -0.44
CA ASN A 70 14.07 -17.59 0.77
C ASN A 70 13.04 -17.02 1.77
N PRO A 71 12.90 -17.65 2.98
CA PRO A 71 11.92 -17.21 3.99
C PRO A 71 12.06 -15.74 4.42
N VAL A 72 13.26 -15.18 4.36
CA VAL A 72 13.51 -13.77 4.72
C VAL A 72 12.77 -12.85 3.76
N PHE A 73 12.92 -13.05 2.46
CA PHE A 73 12.23 -12.20 1.47
C PHE A 73 10.73 -12.42 1.46
N ALA A 74 10.28 -13.68 1.64
CA ALA A 74 8.86 -13.99 1.76
C ALA A 74 8.24 -13.27 2.99
N SER A 75 8.93 -13.26 4.13
CA SER A 75 8.47 -12.56 5.34
C SER A 75 8.41 -11.05 5.16
N HIS A 76 9.41 -10.45 4.50
CA HIS A 76 9.39 -9.03 4.18
C HIS A 76 8.23 -8.69 3.22
N ALA A 77 8.05 -9.50 2.17
CA ALA A 77 6.95 -9.28 1.22
C ALA A 77 5.59 -9.34 1.90
N GLN A 78 5.37 -10.31 2.79
CA GLN A 78 4.14 -10.45 3.56
C GLN A 78 3.93 -9.25 4.51
N ALA A 79 4.98 -8.79 5.19
CA ALA A 79 4.89 -7.64 6.10
C ALA A 79 4.54 -6.36 5.34
N VAL A 80 5.20 -6.10 4.21
CA VAL A 80 4.94 -4.93 3.35
C VAL A 80 3.51 -4.98 2.79
N GLU A 81 3.09 -6.13 2.25
CA GLU A 81 1.73 -6.32 1.75
C GLU A 81 0.68 -6.02 2.81
N THR A 82 0.87 -6.59 4.02
CA THR A 82 -0.06 -6.38 5.14
C THR A 82 -0.15 -4.90 5.55
N LEU A 83 0.97 -4.18 5.57
CA LEU A 83 0.98 -2.74 5.89
C LEU A 83 0.30 -1.92 4.79
N LEU A 84 0.61 -2.18 3.52
CA LEU A 84 0.00 -1.50 2.38
C LEU A 84 -1.52 -1.74 2.32
N ALA A 85 -1.96 -2.97 2.60
CA ALA A 85 -3.38 -3.31 2.65
C ALA A 85 -4.13 -2.53 3.75
N ARG A 86 -3.49 -2.27 4.90
CA ARG A 86 -4.06 -1.43 5.97
C ARG A 86 -4.28 0.01 5.52
N GLU A 87 -3.38 0.53 4.68
CA GLU A 87 -3.47 1.86 4.08
C GLU A 87 -4.35 1.90 2.82
N GLY A 88 -4.94 0.76 2.42
CA GLY A 88 -5.85 0.66 1.27
C GLY A 88 -5.16 0.45 -0.06
N TYR A 89 -3.87 0.13 -0.10
CA TYR A 89 -3.16 -0.18 -1.34
C TYR A 89 -3.20 -1.66 -1.65
N ALA A 90 -3.39 -2.00 -2.93
CA ALA A 90 -3.13 -3.35 -3.44
C ALA A 90 -1.63 -3.51 -3.73
N THR A 91 -1.10 -4.72 -3.62
CA THR A 91 0.32 -5.00 -3.86
C THR A 91 0.50 -5.97 -5.02
N ALA A 92 1.31 -5.60 -6.00
CA ALA A 92 1.78 -6.49 -7.06
C ALA A 92 3.19 -6.98 -6.70
N VAL A 93 3.32 -8.24 -6.31
CA VAL A 93 4.62 -8.84 -5.99
C VAL A 93 5.27 -9.36 -7.26
N CYS A 94 6.50 -8.89 -7.53
CA CYS A 94 7.34 -9.28 -8.67
C CYS A 94 8.60 -9.96 -8.14
N THR A 95 8.96 -11.11 -8.68
CA THR A 95 10.12 -11.89 -8.24
C THR A 95 11.17 -11.99 -9.33
N GLN A 96 12.44 -11.80 -8.97
CA GLN A 96 13.59 -11.87 -9.90
C GLN A 96 14.23 -13.27 -9.91
N ALA A 97 13.43 -14.32 -9.95
CA ALA A 97 13.96 -15.68 -9.98
C ALA A 97 14.89 -15.93 -11.20
N PRO A 98 15.94 -16.75 -11.08
CA PRO A 98 16.81 -17.08 -12.20
C PRO A 98 16.03 -17.55 -13.43
N GLY A 99 16.29 -16.94 -14.60
CA GLY A 99 15.55 -17.20 -15.84
C GLY A 99 14.21 -16.47 -15.97
N GLY A 100 13.81 -15.69 -14.96
CA GLY A 100 12.63 -14.82 -14.99
C GLY A 100 12.91 -13.43 -15.59
N MET A 101 11.95 -12.53 -15.43
CA MET A 101 12.09 -11.13 -15.83
C MET A 101 13.13 -10.41 -14.95
N ARG A 102 13.84 -9.46 -15.56
CA ARG A 102 14.78 -8.60 -14.85
C ARG A 102 14.04 -7.47 -14.12
N GLU A 103 14.69 -6.87 -13.15
CA GLU A 103 14.16 -5.74 -12.38
C GLU A 103 13.66 -4.60 -13.26
N ASP A 104 14.47 -4.19 -14.26
CA ASP A 104 14.11 -3.13 -15.19
C ASP A 104 12.85 -3.44 -16.01
N ASP A 105 12.64 -4.72 -16.37
CA ASP A 105 11.45 -5.15 -17.08
C ASP A 105 10.21 -5.06 -16.20
N TYR A 106 10.32 -5.47 -14.93
CA TYR A 106 9.25 -5.30 -13.95
C TYR A 106 8.92 -3.83 -13.71
N ILE A 107 9.93 -2.99 -13.53
CA ILE A 107 9.74 -1.53 -13.38
C ILE A 107 8.99 -0.96 -14.58
N ARG A 108 9.33 -1.37 -15.79
CA ARG A 108 8.67 -0.92 -17.02
C ARG A 108 7.20 -1.35 -17.08
N VAL A 109 6.90 -2.59 -16.68
CA VAL A 109 5.52 -3.10 -16.58
C VAL A 109 4.74 -2.36 -15.51
N LEU A 110 5.29 -2.19 -14.31
CA LEU A 110 4.64 -1.49 -13.21
C LEU A 110 4.32 -0.03 -13.57
N ARG A 111 5.24 0.66 -14.26
CA ARG A 111 4.97 2.01 -14.80
C ARG A 111 3.80 2.01 -15.79
N SER A 112 3.72 1.04 -16.69
CA SER A 112 2.60 0.95 -17.64
C SER A 112 1.26 0.67 -16.94
N CYS A 113 1.28 0.03 -15.77
CA CYS A 113 0.12 -0.18 -14.91
C CYS A 113 -0.23 1.06 -14.05
N GLN A 114 0.50 2.16 -14.18
CA GLN A 114 0.28 3.39 -13.42
C GLN A 114 0.25 3.15 -11.89
N VAL A 115 1.22 2.41 -11.38
CA VAL A 115 1.33 2.13 -9.95
C VAL A 115 1.51 3.42 -9.14
N ALA A 116 1.01 3.44 -7.92
CA ALA A 116 1.14 4.55 -6.98
C ALA A 116 2.57 4.72 -6.43
N GLY A 117 3.37 3.65 -6.51
CA GLY A 117 4.77 3.65 -6.09
C GLY A 117 5.39 2.27 -6.28
N ILE A 118 6.72 2.19 -6.09
CA ILE A 118 7.48 0.95 -6.17
C ILE A 118 8.34 0.79 -4.91
N ILE A 119 8.35 -0.41 -4.36
CA ILE A 119 9.25 -0.82 -3.27
C ILE A 119 10.15 -1.91 -3.82
N VAL A 120 11.45 -1.78 -3.64
CA VAL A 120 12.45 -2.77 -4.08
C VAL A 120 13.20 -3.30 -2.87
N ILE A 121 13.22 -4.61 -2.70
CA ILE A 121 13.95 -5.30 -1.63
C ILE A 121 15.17 -6.00 -2.25
N SER A 122 16.37 -5.65 -1.80
CA SER A 122 17.64 -6.24 -2.28
C SER A 122 17.74 -6.26 -3.81
N GLY A 123 17.37 -5.16 -4.44
CA GLY A 123 17.47 -4.99 -5.90
C GLY A 123 18.87 -4.50 -6.32
N SER A 124 18.95 -3.93 -7.52
CA SER A 124 20.20 -3.41 -8.10
C SER A 124 20.89 -2.35 -7.24
N HIS A 125 20.16 -1.63 -6.37
CA HIS A 125 20.71 -0.67 -5.41
C HIS A 125 21.60 -1.32 -4.33
N ALA A 126 21.45 -2.62 -4.10
CA ALA A 126 22.29 -3.37 -3.15
C ALA A 126 23.62 -3.86 -3.78
N ASP A 127 23.75 -3.78 -5.09
CA ASP A 127 24.97 -4.10 -5.84
C ASP A 127 25.67 -2.81 -6.28
N THR A 128 26.85 -2.54 -5.76
CA THR A 128 27.63 -1.34 -6.05
C THR A 128 28.14 -1.28 -7.51
N THR A 129 28.04 -2.38 -8.24
CA THR A 129 28.48 -2.47 -9.65
C THR A 129 27.31 -2.43 -10.64
N ALA A 130 26.07 -2.50 -10.14
CA ALA A 130 24.88 -2.51 -10.98
C ALA A 130 24.58 -1.13 -11.58
N ASP A 131 23.93 -1.13 -12.74
CA ASP A 131 23.35 0.08 -13.33
C ASP A 131 22.10 0.49 -12.56
N ILE A 132 22.10 1.69 -12.02
CA ILE A 132 21.00 2.27 -11.25
C ILE A 132 20.25 3.39 -12.00
N SER A 133 20.51 3.54 -13.30
CA SER A 133 19.92 4.58 -14.15
C SER A 133 18.38 4.53 -14.11
N THR A 134 17.80 3.35 -14.07
CA THR A 134 16.34 3.15 -13.98
C THR A 134 15.75 3.79 -12.73
N TYR A 135 16.42 3.77 -11.59
CA TYR A 135 15.96 4.44 -10.37
C TYR A 135 15.99 5.97 -10.51
N HIS A 136 17.02 6.51 -11.14
CA HIS A 136 17.07 7.95 -11.42
C HIS A 136 15.96 8.40 -12.37
N GLU A 137 15.61 7.57 -13.37
CA GLU A 137 14.45 7.83 -14.22
C GLU A 137 13.13 7.85 -13.46
N LEU A 138 12.93 6.91 -12.50
CA LEU A 138 11.73 6.88 -11.67
C LEU A 138 11.60 8.15 -10.83
N ILE A 139 12.70 8.58 -10.22
CA ILE A 139 12.76 9.81 -9.43
C ILE A 139 12.46 11.03 -10.30
N ALA A 140 13.05 11.09 -11.49
CA ALA A 140 12.86 12.21 -12.42
C ALA A 140 11.41 12.38 -12.89
N VAL A 141 10.66 11.29 -13.02
CA VAL A 141 9.22 11.33 -13.35
C VAL A 141 8.33 11.46 -12.13
N GLY A 142 8.90 11.56 -10.92
CA GLY A 142 8.15 11.75 -9.67
C GLY A 142 7.40 10.50 -9.20
N LEU A 143 7.76 9.29 -9.67
CA LEU A 143 7.15 8.06 -9.16
C LEU A 143 7.77 7.72 -7.79
N PRO A 144 6.95 7.59 -6.73
CA PRO A 144 7.43 7.24 -5.40
C PRO A 144 8.19 5.91 -5.41
N LEU A 145 9.40 5.92 -4.84
CA LEU A 145 10.29 4.77 -4.75
C LEU A 145 10.81 4.64 -3.32
N ALA A 146 10.85 3.42 -2.79
CA ALA A 146 11.50 3.08 -1.54
C ALA A 146 12.37 1.83 -1.72
N LEU A 147 13.55 1.82 -1.06
CA LEU A 147 14.52 0.76 -1.17
C LEU A 147 14.74 0.11 0.21
N ILE A 148 14.77 -1.21 0.25
CA ILE A 148 14.94 -2.00 1.48
C ILE A 148 16.11 -2.97 1.28
N ASN A 149 16.92 -3.13 2.34
CA ASN A 149 18.06 -4.02 2.39
C ASN A 149 19.12 -3.73 1.30
N GLY A 150 19.72 -2.58 1.45
CA GLY A 150 20.76 -2.03 0.60
C GLY A 150 20.81 -0.52 0.73
N TYR A 151 21.95 0.08 0.48
CA TYR A 151 22.15 1.52 0.54
C TYR A 151 22.97 2.02 -0.64
N SER A 152 22.47 3.01 -1.34
CA SER A 152 23.20 3.73 -2.38
C SER A 152 23.13 5.24 -2.11
N PRO A 153 24.26 5.90 -1.84
CA PRO A 153 24.28 7.35 -1.55
C PRO A 153 23.88 8.21 -2.75
N SER A 154 23.91 7.66 -3.95
CA SER A 154 23.54 8.35 -5.19
C SER A 154 22.02 8.37 -5.46
N ILE A 155 21.23 7.64 -4.68
CA ILE A 155 19.77 7.54 -4.88
C ILE A 155 19.07 8.31 -3.76
N ALA A 156 18.41 9.43 -4.11
CA ALA A 156 17.75 10.32 -3.16
C ALA A 156 16.30 9.88 -2.88
N VAL A 157 16.11 8.71 -2.26
CA VAL A 157 14.80 8.17 -1.85
C VAL A 157 14.90 7.57 -0.45
N PRO A 158 13.78 7.25 0.23
CA PRO A 158 13.80 6.49 1.47
C PRO A 158 14.51 5.15 1.30
N GLN A 159 15.53 4.89 2.13
CA GLN A 159 16.31 3.67 2.14
C GLN A 159 16.35 3.10 3.56
N ILE A 160 16.06 1.81 3.70
CA ILE A 160 16.02 1.06 4.96
C ILE A 160 17.03 -0.09 4.85
N SER A 161 18.07 -0.08 5.67
CA SER A 161 19.13 -1.10 5.73
C SER A 161 19.21 -1.75 7.10
#